data_2b95a7b303c50199fb8c8c2c1857d1be
#
_entry.id   2b95a7b303c50199fb8c8c2c1857d1be
#
_cell.length_a   1.000
_cell.length_b   1.000
_cell.length_c   1.000
_cell.angle_alpha   90.00
_cell.angle_beta   90.00
_cell.angle_gamma   90.00
#
_symmetry.space_group_name_H-M   'P 1'
#
loop_
_entity.id
_entity.type
_entity.pdbx_description
1 polymer ?
#
loop_
_entity_poly.entity_id
_entity_poly.type
_entity_poly.pdbx_seq_one_letter_code
_entity_poly.pdbx_strand_id
1 'polypeptide(L)'
;MNRRQFFLILLTCLLPLGMQAQQETFRFAQLTDLHLSPRNANPTEDLLRSVAQLNATDSLDFVLITGDVTEEGDRTTMEKLKTCLDLLKMPYYIALGNHETKWSDSGCTAFSEIFGGDRFKFEHKGILFLGFNSGPLMRMAYGHVVPQDINWMKESMDAFNQGNPKRGKPVILATHYPMQEGDVDNWYDVTDAVRPYNVRLFIGGHYHSNRNLRYDGIPGILMRSNLRDKEGKPGYGIYEVTQDSIRVYTQRIGEPPKKWAAFSLTRSYYDRNGKAEKYPDFSVNKEFPKVKEQWTVQTGAGIYCSPAVEKDKVFVGDDLGCLTAYTLKNGKKLWSFQSGKRIVGTPAASEGIVVFGSADRHIYGLSAKDGSQLWKVEAAEPVLGAVTIENRIAYIGASDHTFRAIDIHTGKVIWVYTGIKGYIETKPLVTEDKVIFGAWDNTLYALNKTDGKELWKWTGGLTRMHFSPAAVWPVAANGKVFITDPQRAMTAIDIQTGNTVWRTFQSMVRETIGLSEDHERVYSKTMNDSIVCYSTLEDTPRELWASNVGFGYEHAPSMQAEKEGIMFGSTKEGLIFALEGKTGKVLWKHKIGNSLISTVVPLNGHELLFTATSGEVGLLKTKK
;
A
#
# COMPACT_ATOMS: atom_id res chain seq x y z
N MET A 1 -86.26 -40.42 21.17
CA MET A 1 -86.19 -39.04 20.71
C MET A 1 -84.82 -38.50 21.10
N ASN A 2 -83.87 -38.49 20.16
CA ASN A 2 -82.46 -38.13 20.38
C ASN A 2 -82.24 -36.69 20.01
N ARG A 3 -81.75 -35.88 20.94
CA ARG A 3 -81.20 -34.54 20.69
C ARG A 3 -79.69 -34.68 20.34
N ARG A 4 -79.28 -34.32 19.10
CA ARG A 4 -77.91 -34.14 18.70
C ARG A 4 -77.53 -32.69 19.02
N GLN A 5 -76.49 -32.52 19.88
CA GLN A 5 -75.84 -31.25 20.10
C GLN A 5 -74.75 -31.09 19.04
N PHE A 6 -74.79 -29.98 18.29
CA PHE A 6 -73.69 -29.53 17.39
C PHE A 6 -72.70 -28.72 18.21
N PHE A 7 -71.45 -29.21 18.31
CA PHE A 7 -70.30 -28.41 18.80
C PHE A 7 -69.68 -27.66 17.63
N LEU A 8 -69.77 -26.33 17.67
CA LEU A 8 -69.03 -25.43 16.73
C LEU A 8 -67.63 -25.21 17.28
N ILE A 9 -66.61 -25.78 16.62
CA ILE A 9 -65.22 -25.51 16.95
C ILE A 9 -64.82 -24.25 16.19
N LEU A 10 -64.58 -23.15 16.92
CA LEU A 10 -64.03 -21.92 16.42
C LEU A 10 -62.49 -22.11 16.33
N LEU A 11 -61.97 -22.33 15.11
CA LEU A 11 -60.53 -22.39 14.84
C LEU A 11 -60.01 -20.95 14.74
N THR A 12 -59.49 -20.42 15.84
CA THR A 12 -58.72 -19.15 15.82
C THR A 12 -57.35 -19.37 15.19
N CYS A 13 -57.20 -18.96 13.93
CA CYS A 13 -55.89 -18.82 13.30
C CYS A 13 -55.09 -17.73 14.00
N LEU A 14 -54.23 -18.09 14.94
CA LEU A 14 -53.13 -17.25 15.40
C LEU A 14 -52.08 -17.16 14.28
N LEU A 15 -52.16 -16.12 13.48
CA LEU A 15 -51.03 -15.69 12.65
C LEU A 15 -49.90 -15.29 13.60
N PRO A 16 -48.69 -15.82 13.44
CA PRO A 16 -47.55 -15.28 14.17
C PRO A 16 -47.28 -13.87 13.63
N LEU A 17 -47.68 -12.86 14.39
CA LEU A 17 -47.10 -11.52 14.22
C LEU A 17 -45.58 -11.67 14.41
N GLY A 18 -44.87 -11.67 13.31
CA GLY A 18 -43.42 -11.57 13.33
C GLY A 18 -43.04 -10.28 14.07
N MET A 19 -42.70 -10.43 15.34
CA MET A 19 -42.03 -9.35 16.06
C MET A 19 -40.73 -9.07 15.30
N GLN A 20 -40.72 -8.06 14.42
CA GLN A 20 -39.51 -7.44 14.00
C GLN A 20 -38.82 -6.97 15.28
N ALA A 21 -37.67 -7.57 15.61
CA ALA A 21 -36.88 -7.13 16.74
C ALA A 21 -36.61 -5.63 16.54
N GLN A 22 -37.13 -4.82 17.43
CA GLN A 22 -36.96 -3.37 17.41
C GLN A 22 -35.48 -3.11 17.60
N GLN A 23 -34.82 -2.48 16.59
CA GLN A 23 -33.42 -2.14 16.68
C GLN A 23 -33.22 -1.19 17.86
N GLU A 24 -32.37 -1.59 18.80
CA GLU A 24 -32.10 -0.79 19.99
C GLU A 24 -31.24 0.44 19.60
N THR A 25 -31.54 1.59 20.22
CA THR A 25 -30.73 2.79 20.10
C THR A 25 -29.35 2.59 20.75
N PHE A 26 -28.28 3.07 20.12
CA PHE A 26 -26.94 3.04 20.69
C PHE A 26 -26.11 4.22 20.22
N ARG A 27 -24.96 4.43 20.87
CA ARG A 27 -24.04 5.49 20.56
C ARG A 27 -22.61 4.97 20.46
N PHE A 28 -21.86 5.50 19.52
CA PHE A 28 -20.43 5.24 19.42
C PHE A 28 -19.67 6.50 19.07
N ALA A 29 -18.36 6.53 19.37
CA ALA A 29 -17.49 7.62 19.00
C ALA A 29 -16.58 7.24 17.83
N GLN A 30 -16.10 8.24 17.10
CA GLN A 30 -15.05 8.09 16.09
C GLN A 30 -13.88 8.99 16.43
N LEU A 31 -12.70 8.39 16.54
CA LEU A 31 -11.40 9.05 16.54
C LEU A 31 -10.73 8.83 15.17
N THR A 32 -9.97 9.80 14.69
CA THR A 32 -9.22 9.68 13.43
C THR A 32 -8.07 10.68 13.41
N ASP A 33 -7.05 10.39 12.59
CA ASP A 33 -5.93 11.31 12.36
C ASP A 33 -5.31 11.78 13.69
N LEU A 34 -4.86 10.81 14.49
CA LEU A 34 -4.28 11.03 15.81
C LEU A 34 -2.83 11.52 15.73
N HIS A 35 -2.06 11.05 14.74
CA HIS A 35 -0.68 11.42 14.43
C HIS A 35 0.26 11.43 15.63
N LEU A 36 0.19 10.41 16.51
CA LEU A 36 1.16 10.28 17.58
C LEU A 36 2.58 10.24 17.02
N SER A 37 3.49 10.96 17.68
CA SER A 37 4.88 11.07 17.23
C SER A 37 5.83 11.16 18.41
N PRO A 38 7.02 10.57 18.36
CA PRO A 38 8.04 10.74 19.38
C PRO A 38 8.63 12.17 19.40
N ARG A 39 8.45 12.93 18.31
CA ARG A 39 8.99 14.29 18.14
C ARG A 39 8.05 15.39 18.63
N ASN A 40 6.79 15.06 18.90
CA ASN A 40 5.76 16.01 19.31
C ASN A 40 4.82 15.37 20.34
N ALA A 41 4.78 15.92 21.55
CA ALA A 41 3.93 15.42 22.63
C ALA A 41 2.44 15.81 22.47
N ASN A 42 2.13 16.88 21.73
CA ASN A 42 0.78 17.43 21.60
C ASN A 42 -0.26 16.38 21.15
N PRO A 43 -0.03 15.56 20.12
CA PRO A 43 -0.99 14.53 19.71
C PRO A 43 -1.31 13.52 20.81
N THR A 44 -0.32 13.13 21.61
CA THR A 44 -0.54 12.23 22.76
C THR A 44 -1.42 12.91 23.83
N GLU A 45 -1.16 14.18 24.16
CA GLU A 45 -1.98 14.94 25.10
C GLU A 45 -3.43 15.11 24.60
N ASP A 46 -3.59 15.39 23.30
CA ASP A 46 -4.90 15.53 22.66
C ASP A 46 -5.70 14.23 22.74
N LEU A 47 -5.06 13.09 22.46
CA LEU A 47 -5.68 11.78 22.61
C LEU A 47 -6.10 11.50 24.05
N LEU A 48 -5.22 11.76 25.04
CA LEU A 48 -5.53 11.51 26.45
C LEU A 48 -6.69 12.39 26.95
N ARG A 49 -6.79 13.66 26.50
CA ARG A 49 -7.92 14.53 26.80
C ARG A 49 -9.22 13.97 26.19
N SER A 50 -9.15 13.47 24.95
CA SER A 50 -10.30 12.85 24.27
C SER A 50 -10.72 11.54 24.99
N VAL A 51 -9.79 10.68 25.37
CA VAL A 51 -10.05 9.46 26.14
C VAL A 51 -10.71 9.78 27.49
N ALA A 52 -10.22 10.80 28.20
CA ALA A 52 -10.83 11.22 29.47
C ALA A 52 -12.27 11.67 29.30
N GLN A 53 -12.59 12.47 28.26
CA GLN A 53 -13.94 12.94 28.00
C GLN A 53 -14.85 11.81 27.49
N LEU A 54 -14.34 10.90 26.64
CA LEU A 54 -15.07 9.71 26.20
C LEU A 54 -15.47 8.84 27.37
N ASN A 55 -14.55 8.61 28.32
CA ASN A 55 -14.80 7.85 29.54
C ASN A 55 -15.80 8.51 30.52
N ALA A 56 -15.97 9.83 30.41
CA ALA A 56 -16.96 10.60 31.16
C ALA A 56 -18.29 10.77 30.42
N THR A 57 -18.37 10.32 29.16
CA THR A 57 -19.59 10.39 28.34
C THR A 57 -20.45 9.15 28.58
N ASP A 58 -21.65 9.33 29.08
CA ASP A 58 -22.57 8.21 29.31
C ASP A 58 -23.02 7.56 28.00
N SER A 59 -23.26 6.23 28.08
CA SER A 59 -23.90 5.44 27.03
C SER A 59 -23.16 5.40 25.69
N LEU A 60 -21.82 5.36 25.70
CA LEU A 60 -21.02 5.01 24.53
C LEU A 60 -20.76 3.49 24.53
N ASP A 61 -21.18 2.81 23.48
CA ASP A 61 -21.05 1.36 23.36
C ASP A 61 -19.62 0.97 22.92
N PHE A 62 -19.00 1.75 22.02
CA PHE A 62 -17.64 1.50 21.50
C PHE A 62 -17.02 2.77 20.86
N VAL A 63 -15.75 2.66 20.47
CA VAL A 63 -15.02 3.68 19.71
C VAL A 63 -14.52 3.08 18.40
N LEU A 64 -14.79 3.73 17.26
CA LEU A 64 -14.14 3.46 15.98
C LEU A 64 -12.92 4.38 15.80
N ILE A 65 -11.80 3.83 15.31
CA ILE A 65 -10.59 4.59 15.02
C ILE A 65 -10.24 4.37 13.55
N THR A 66 -10.30 5.44 12.76
CA THR A 66 -10.25 5.37 11.30
C THR A 66 -8.92 5.86 10.73
N GLY A 67 -7.80 5.36 11.28
CA GLY A 67 -6.47 5.50 10.71
C GLY A 67 -5.71 6.80 11.02
N ASP A 68 -4.50 6.89 10.50
CA ASP A 68 -3.48 7.92 10.75
C ASP A 68 -3.28 8.13 12.26
N VAL A 69 -3.06 7.01 12.95
CA VAL A 69 -2.95 6.98 14.41
C VAL A 69 -1.54 7.32 14.90
N THR A 70 -0.55 7.14 14.03
CA THR A 70 0.86 7.54 14.24
C THR A 70 1.34 8.42 13.09
N GLU A 71 2.47 9.12 13.25
CA GLU A 71 3.05 9.97 12.20
C GLU A 71 3.92 9.15 11.23
N GLU A 72 4.56 8.07 11.67
CA GLU A 72 5.57 7.33 10.91
C GLU A 72 5.35 5.80 10.90
N GLY A 73 4.30 5.29 11.52
CA GLY A 73 3.97 3.86 11.49
C GLY A 73 4.96 2.94 12.20
N ASP A 74 5.77 3.46 13.12
CA ASP A 74 6.77 2.69 13.86
C ASP A 74 6.16 1.94 15.06
N ARG A 75 6.74 0.79 15.39
CA ARG A 75 6.29 -0.10 16.48
C ARG A 75 6.20 0.62 17.83
N THR A 76 7.23 1.38 18.20
CA THR A 76 7.31 2.02 19.53
C THR A 76 6.17 3.02 19.73
N THR A 77 5.87 3.82 18.71
CA THR A 77 4.77 4.77 18.76
C THR A 77 3.40 4.06 18.77
N MET A 78 3.25 2.94 18.06
CA MET A 78 2.04 2.12 18.10
C MET A 78 1.82 1.49 19.49
N GLU A 79 2.84 1.00 20.16
CA GLU A 79 2.76 0.47 21.53
C GLU A 79 2.37 1.57 22.53
N LYS A 80 2.91 2.77 22.39
CA LYS A 80 2.50 3.94 23.17
C LYS A 80 1.03 4.30 22.91
N LEU A 81 0.61 4.30 21.64
CA LEU A 81 -0.79 4.51 21.25
C LEU A 81 -1.70 3.48 21.92
N LYS A 82 -1.35 2.20 21.85
CA LYS A 82 -2.12 1.13 22.50
C LYS A 82 -2.27 1.40 23.99
N THR A 83 -1.21 1.78 24.69
CA THR A 83 -1.25 2.14 26.11
C THR A 83 -2.25 3.28 26.39
N CYS A 84 -2.32 4.29 25.51
CA CYS A 84 -3.29 5.37 25.64
C CYS A 84 -4.74 4.90 25.36
N LEU A 85 -4.94 4.06 24.36
CA LEU A 85 -6.27 3.55 23.98
C LEU A 85 -6.82 2.53 25.01
N ASP A 86 -5.95 1.77 25.66
CA ASP A 86 -6.34 0.81 26.71
C ASP A 86 -6.89 1.50 27.98
N LEU A 87 -6.79 2.83 28.08
CA LEU A 87 -7.47 3.63 29.11
C LEU A 87 -8.97 3.84 28.82
N LEU A 88 -9.45 3.53 27.61
CA LEU A 88 -10.89 3.58 27.26
C LEU A 88 -11.65 2.54 28.09
N LYS A 89 -12.80 2.95 28.65
CA LYS A 89 -13.69 2.05 29.41
C LYS A 89 -14.59 1.18 28.54
N MET A 90 -14.71 1.51 27.26
CA MET A 90 -15.49 0.77 26.25
C MET A 90 -14.55 0.16 25.22
N PRO A 91 -14.96 -0.89 24.49
CA PRO A 91 -14.16 -1.48 23.42
C PRO A 91 -13.85 -0.48 22.30
N TYR A 92 -12.73 -0.64 21.63
CA TYR A 92 -12.40 0.12 20.43
C TYR A 92 -12.03 -0.81 19.28
N TYR A 93 -12.27 -0.34 18.06
CA TYR A 93 -11.93 -1.01 16.80
C TYR A 93 -11.15 -0.04 15.93
N ILE A 94 -10.03 -0.49 15.39
CA ILE A 94 -9.04 0.37 14.76
C ILE A 94 -8.71 -0.11 13.35
N ALA A 95 -8.67 0.83 12.38
CA ALA A 95 -8.19 0.61 11.03
C ALA A 95 -6.88 1.37 10.79
N LEU A 96 -6.12 0.90 9.81
CA LEU A 96 -4.90 1.58 9.33
C LEU A 96 -5.23 2.84 8.55
N GLY A 97 -4.34 3.84 8.64
CA GLY A 97 -4.28 4.99 7.73
C GLY A 97 -3.04 4.93 6.85
N ASN A 98 -2.84 5.97 6.05
CA ASN A 98 -1.68 6.01 5.16
C ASN A 98 -0.36 6.29 5.89
N HIS A 99 -0.38 6.89 7.06
CA HIS A 99 0.80 7.07 7.87
C HIS A 99 1.33 5.75 8.44
N GLU A 100 0.47 4.79 8.74
CA GLU A 100 0.87 3.44 9.14
C GLU A 100 1.34 2.59 7.97
N THR A 101 0.93 2.90 6.73
CA THR A 101 1.20 2.02 5.58
C THR A 101 2.37 2.49 4.72
N LYS A 102 2.53 3.80 4.50
CA LYS A 102 3.58 4.35 3.60
C LYS A 102 4.99 4.17 4.13
N TRP A 103 5.19 4.29 5.44
CA TRP A 103 6.50 4.30 6.09
C TRP A 103 6.65 3.23 7.16
N SER A 104 5.91 2.15 7.05
CA SER A 104 5.96 1.06 8.01
C SER A 104 7.29 0.31 7.95
N ASP A 105 8.07 0.38 9.01
CA ASP A 105 9.29 -0.41 9.21
C ASP A 105 9.05 -1.92 9.30
N SER A 106 7.82 -2.30 9.59
CA SER A 106 7.39 -3.69 9.70
C SER A 106 6.54 -4.19 8.52
N GLY A 107 6.32 -3.35 7.48
CA GLY A 107 5.35 -3.67 6.44
C GLY A 107 3.94 -3.91 7.01
N CYS A 108 3.53 -3.11 8.00
CA CYS A 108 2.27 -3.17 8.75
C CYS A 108 2.10 -4.42 9.64
N THR A 109 3.08 -5.30 9.78
CA THR A 109 2.92 -6.48 10.66
C THR A 109 2.90 -6.12 12.13
N ALA A 110 3.63 -5.06 12.56
CA ALA A 110 3.58 -4.55 13.92
C ALA A 110 2.18 -4.08 14.33
N PHE A 111 1.45 -3.42 13.41
CA PHE A 111 0.07 -3.01 13.68
C PHE A 111 -0.83 -4.22 13.97
N SER A 112 -0.76 -5.25 13.13
CA SER A 112 -1.54 -6.47 13.32
C SER A 112 -1.18 -7.23 14.60
N GLU A 113 0.10 -7.24 14.99
CA GLU A 113 0.58 -7.86 16.22
C GLU A 113 0.10 -7.11 17.48
N ILE A 114 0.09 -5.76 17.43
CA ILE A 114 -0.28 -4.92 18.56
C ILE A 114 -1.80 -4.83 18.75
N PHE A 115 -2.56 -4.70 17.64
CA PHE A 115 -4.02 -4.47 17.67
C PHE A 115 -4.85 -5.71 17.31
N GLY A 116 -4.22 -6.84 17.02
CA GLY A 116 -4.91 -8.11 16.76
C GLY A 116 -5.36 -8.33 15.31
N GLY A 117 -4.98 -7.44 14.38
CA GLY A 117 -5.29 -7.55 12.95
C GLY A 117 -5.21 -6.20 12.25
N ASP A 118 -5.18 -6.22 10.92
CA ASP A 118 -5.25 -5.03 10.06
C ASP A 118 -6.67 -4.76 9.54
N ARG A 119 -7.63 -5.61 9.94
CA ARG A 119 -9.06 -5.53 9.66
C ARG A 119 -9.84 -5.84 10.91
N PHE A 120 -11.07 -5.31 11.02
CA PHE A 120 -12.00 -5.72 12.06
C PHE A 120 -13.40 -6.03 11.52
N LYS A 121 -14.08 -6.93 12.19
CA LYS A 121 -15.47 -7.28 11.93
C LYS A 121 -16.19 -7.53 13.23
N PHE A 122 -17.32 -6.86 13.44
CA PHE A 122 -18.21 -7.15 14.54
C PHE A 122 -19.67 -6.81 14.19
N GLU A 123 -20.60 -7.45 14.87
CA GLU A 123 -22.01 -7.12 14.80
C GLU A 123 -22.44 -6.42 16.10
N HIS A 124 -23.14 -5.30 15.97
CA HIS A 124 -23.69 -4.58 17.10
C HIS A 124 -25.13 -4.17 16.83
N LYS A 125 -26.05 -4.63 17.69
CA LYS A 125 -27.51 -4.35 17.61
C LYS A 125 -28.08 -4.48 16.18
N GLY A 126 -27.70 -5.57 15.50
CA GLY A 126 -28.21 -5.92 14.17
C GLY A 126 -27.54 -5.17 13.00
N ILE A 127 -26.48 -4.40 13.23
CA ILE A 127 -25.65 -3.75 12.20
C ILE A 127 -24.30 -4.44 12.13
N LEU A 128 -23.84 -4.75 10.92
CA LEU A 128 -22.47 -5.24 10.67
C LEU A 128 -21.53 -4.05 10.49
N PHE A 129 -20.44 -4.05 11.24
CA PHE A 129 -19.32 -3.11 11.09
C PHE A 129 -18.11 -3.84 10.50
N LEU A 130 -17.56 -3.31 9.41
CA LEU A 130 -16.33 -3.80 8.78
C LEU A 130 -15.32 -2.68 8.68
N GLY A 131 -14.11 -2.88 9.21
CA GLY A 131 -12.98 -1.98 9.01
C GLY A 131 -11.91 -2.65 8.18
N PHE A 132 -11.33 -1.93 7.21
CA PHE A 132 -10.33 -2.45 6.28
C PHE A 132 -9.29 -1.40 5.92
N ASN A 133 -8.15 -1.88 5.43
CA ASN A 133 -7.06 -1.02 4.98
C ASN A 133 -7.36 -0.41 3.60
N SER A 134 -7.11 0.88 3.44
CA SER A 134 -7.19 1.59 2.16
C SER A 134 -5.91 2.37 1.85
N GLY A 135 -4.88 2.26 2.68
CA GLY A 135 -3.61 2.93 2.45
C GLY A 135 -2.70 2.16 1.50
N PRO A 136 -1.82 2.84 0.74
CA PRO A 136 -0.83 2.18 -0.11
C PRO A 136 0.30 1.61 0.74
N LEU A 137 0.55 0.31 0.65
CA LEU A 137 1.60 -0.34 1.44
C LEU A 137 2.99 0.04 0.91
N MET A 138 3.80 0.70 1.75
CA MET A 138 5.19 1.05 1.50
C MET A 138 5.43 1.75 0.14
N ARG A 139 4.47 2.56 -0.30
CA ARG A 139 4.55 3.28 -1.58
C ARG A 139 3.96 4.67 -1.44
N MET A 140 4.57 5.63 -2.09
CA MET A 140 4.00 6.97 -2.28
C MET A 140 3.04 6.93 -3.48
N ALA A 141 1.83 6.43 -3.25
CA ALA A 141 0.80 6.26 -4.27
C ALA A 141 -0.56 6.68 -3.74
N TYR A 142 -1.62 6.53 -4.54
CA TYR A 142 -3.00 6.58 -4.07
C TYR A 142 -3.26 5.45 -3.07
N GLY A 143 -4.32 5.59 -2.29
CA GLY A 143 -4.88 4.48 -1.55
C GLY A 143 -5.22 3.32 -2.48
N HIS A 144 -5.18 2.11 -1.94
CA HIS A 144 -5.50 0.87 -2.66
C HIS A 144 -6.15 -0.12 -1.71
N VAL A 145 -7.22 -0.76 -2.14
CA VAL A 145 -7.83 -1.87 -1.40
C VAL A 145 -7.47 -3.17 -2.11
N VAL A 146 -6.63 -3.97 -1.46
CA VAL A 146 -6.11 -5.21 -2.05
C VAL A 146 -7.22 -6.23 -2.32
N PRO A 147 -7.07 -7.11 -3.33
CA PRO A 147 -8.12 -8.07 -3.72
C PRO A 147 -8.62 -8.95 -2.59
N GLN A 148 -7.72 -9.40 -1.70
CA GLN A 148 -8.09 -10.23 -0.55
C GLN A 148 -8.97 -9.49 0.46
N ASP A 149 -8.87 -8.15 0.58
CA ASP A 149 -9.73 -7.35 1.46
C ASP A 149 -11.11 -7.15 0.85
N ILE A 150 -11.17 -6.91 -0.46
CA ILE A 150 -12.44 -6.83 -1.20
C ILE A 150 -13.20 -8.17 -1.07
N ASN A 151 -12.51 -9.30 -1.25
CA ASN A 151 -13.11 -10.62 -1.10
C ASN A 151 -13.58 -10.87 0.33
N TRP A 152 -12.76 -10.54 1.33
CA TRP A 152 -13.12 -10.67 2.75
C TRP A 152 -14.36 -9.83 3.13
N MET A 153 -14.50 -8.62 2.59
CA MET A 153 -15.71 -7.80 2.79
C MET A 153 -16.95 -8.49 2.21
N LYS A 154 -16.87 -9.00 0.98
CA LYS A 154 -17.98 -9.74 0.33
C LYS A 154 -18.37 -10.96 1.15
N GLU A 155 -17.43 -11.82 1.50
CA GLU A 155 -17.66 -13.01 2.32
C GLU A 155 -18.29 -12.67 3.68
N SER A 156 -17.84 -11.58 4.32
CA SER A 156 -18.37 -11.11 5.60
C SER A 156 -19.82 -10.64 5.48
N MET A 157 -20.14 -9.90 4.43
CA MET A 157 -21.51 -9.42 4.17
C MET A 157 -22.44 -10.56 3.71
N ASP A 158 -21.93 -11.52 2.94
CA ASP A 158 -22.67 -12.73 2.57
C ASP A 158 -23.03 -13.57 3.80
N ALA A 159 -22.07 -13.83 4.66
CA ALA A 159 -22.30 -14.57 5.91
C ALA A 159 -23.33 -13.85 6.79
N PHE A 160 -23.23 -12.54 6.95
CA PHE A 160 -24.17 -11.72 7.73
C PHE A 160 -25.59 -11.75 7.15
N ASN A 161 -25.74 -11.76 5.84
CA ASN A 161 -26.99 -11.86 5.13
C ASN A 161 -27.42 -13.31 4.84
N GLN A 162 -26.69 -14.32 5.34
CA GLN A 162 -26.95 -15.76 5.13
C GLN A 162 -27.05 -16.12 3.64
N GLY A 163 -26.09 -15.65 2.84
CA GLY A 163 -26.00 -15.88 1.40
C GLY A 163 -27.04 -15.14 0.54
N ASN A 164 -27.87 -14.27 1.15
CA ASN A 164 -28.86 -13.51 0.41
C ASN A 164 -28.72 -11.98 0.67
N PRO A 165 -28.03 -11.24 -0.20
CA PRO A 165 -27.88 -9.78 -0.07
C PRO A 165 -29.21 -9.02 0.07
N LYS A 166 -30.30 -9.56 -0.53
CA LYS A 166 -31.64 -8.98 -0.46
C LYS A 166 -32.29 -9.06 0.94
N ARG A 167 -31.72 -9.81 1.90
CA ARG A 167 -32.12 -9.70 3.32
C ARG A 167 -32.01 -8.29 3.82
N GLY A 168 -31.03 -7.56 3.31
CA GLY A 168 -30.88 -6.13 3.52
C GLY A 168 -30.58 -5.74 4.95
N LYS A 169 -29.86 -6.58 5.70
CA LYS A 169 -29.31 -6.19 6.99
C LYS A 169 -28.33 -5.04 6.81
N PRO A 170 -28.36 -3.99 7.67
CA PRO A 170 -27.55 -2.80 7.49
C PRO A 170 -26.07 -3.08 7.74
N VAL A 171 -25.21 -2.46 6.91
CA VAL A 171 -23.76 -2.55 7.00
C VAL A 171 -23.19 -1.14 7.09
N ILE A 172 -22.21 -0.94 7.96
CA ILE A 172 -21.36 0.26 8.06
C ILE A 172 -19.92 -0.15 7.77
N LEU A 173 -19.27 0.58 6.89
CA LEU A 173 -17.90 0.36 6.49
C LEU A 173 -17.00 1.45 7.08
N ALA A 174 -15.85 1.07 7.62
CA ALA A 174 -14.87 1.99 8.18
C ALA A 174 -13.52 1.84 7.45
N THR A 175 -12.98 2.95 7.00
CA THR A 175 -11.69 3.01 6.31
C THR A 175 -11.05 4.38 6.55
N HIS A 176 -9.81 4.59 6.15
CA HIS A 176 -9.18 5.90 6.34
C HIS A 176 -9.44 6.83 5.15
N TYR A 177 -9.07 6.40 3.94
CA TYR A 177 -9.26 7.21 2.72
C TYR A 177 -10.72 7.33 2.30
N PRO A 178 -11.11 8.50 1.74
CA PRO A 178 -12.37 8.60 0.99
C PRO A 178 -12.37 7.63 -0.20
N MET A 179 -13.45 6.87 -0.37
CA MET A 179 -13.56 5.84 -1.41
C MET A 179 -13.96 6.46 -2.75
N GLN A 180 -13.07 7.29 -3.31
CA GLN A 180 -13.32 8.07 -4.52
C GLN A 180 -12.07 8.27 -5.38
N GLU A 181 -12.28 8.74 -6.60
CA GLU A 181 -11.23 9.13 -7.55
C GLU A 181 -10.29 10.19 -6.93
N GLY A 182 -8.98 10.01 -7.14
CA GLY A 182 -7.94 10.88 -6.60
C GLY A 182 -7.46 10.49 -5.19
N ASP A 183 -8.20 9.64 -4.47
CA ASP A 183 -7.84 9.15 -3.15
C ASP A 183 -7.51 7.65 -3.17
N VAL A 184 -8.34 6.82 -3.77
CA VAL A 184 -8.15 5.37 -3.90
C VAL A 184 -8.20 4.97 -5.37
N ASP A 185 -7.17 4.28 -5.87
CA ASP A 185 -7.03 3.96 -7.28
C ASP A 185 -8.11 2.99 -7.80
N ASN A 186 -8.53 2.04 -6.97
CA ASN A 186 -9.55 1.04 -7.27
C ASN A 186 -10.88 1.25 -6.50
N TRP A 187 -11.22 2.50 -6.19
CA TRP A 187 -12.46 2.85 -5.49
C TRP A 187 -13.72 2.23 -6.12
N TYR A 188 -13.75 2.12 -7.45
CA TYR A 188 -14.88 1.56 -8.21
C TYR A 188 -15.05 0.06 -7.97
N ASP A 189 -13.97 -0.72 -7.83
CA ASP A 189 -14.03 -2.14 -7.48
C ASP A 189 -14.63 -2.34 -6.08
N VAL A 190 -14.27 -1.47 -5.14
CA VAL A 190 -14.82 -1.51 -3.77
C VAL A 190 -16.30 -1.15 -3.77
N THR A 191 -16.69 -0.04 -4.41
CA THR A 191 -18.11 0.38 -4.45
C THR A 191 -18.96 -0.65 -5.16
N ASP A 192 -18.48 -1.28 -6.23
CA ASP A 192 -19.18 -2.36 -6.94
C ASP A 192 -19.32 -3.62 -6.08
N ALA A 193 -18.27 -4.01 -5.37
CA ALA A 193 -18.28 -5.18 -4.51
C ALA A 193 -19.32 -5.08 -3.38
N VAL A 194 -19.53 -3.87 -2.83
CA VAL A 194 -20.43 -3.66 -1.70
C VAL A 194 -21.85 -3.24 -2.11
N ARG A 195 -22.05 -2.81 -3.34
CA ARG A 195 -23.34 -2.32 -3.89
C ARG A 195 -24.52 -3.29 -3.75
N PRO A 196 -24.36 -4.62 -3.90
CA PRO A 196 -25.46 -5.56 -3.72
C PRO A 196 -26.04 -5.61 -2.29
N TYR A 197 -25.31 -5.06 -1.32
CA TYR A 197 -25.66 -5.10 0.10
C TYR A 197 -26.29 -3.79 0.58
N ASN A 198 -26.96 -3.82 1.73
CA ASN A 198 -27.55 -2.63 2.35
C ASN A 198 -26.49 -1.81 3.10
N VAL A 199 -25.47 -1.33 2.39
CA VAL A 199 -24.44 -0.45 2.96
C VAL A 199 -25.06 0.91 3.24
N ARG A 200 -25.02 1.34 4.51
CA ARG A 200 -25.66 2.59 4.96
C ARG A 200 -24.72 3.76 5.01
N LEU A 201 -23.43 3.50 5.30
CA LEU A 201 -22.44 4.56 5.49
C LEU A 201 -21.02 4.00 5.35
N PHE A 202 -20.14 4.77 4.68
CA PHE A 202 -18.70 4.70 4.84
C PHE A 202 -18.24 5.75 5.84
N ILE A 203 -17.42 5.38 6.82
CA ILE A 203 -16.84 6.26 7.83
C ILE A 203 -15.32 6.33 7.62
N GLY A 204 -14.77 7.55 7.52
CA GLY A 204 -13.35 7.76 7.26
C GLY A 204 -12.76 9.01 7.92
N GLY A 205 -11.47 9.27 7.61
CA GLY A 205 -10.68 10.40 8.07
C GLY A 205 -9.94 11.11 6.93
N HIS A 206 -8.61 11.23 7.04
CA HIS A 206 -7.67 11.69 6.02
C HIS A 206 -7.64 13.21 5.75
N TYR A 207 -8.77 13.87 5.61
CA TYR A 207 -8.80 15.30 5.27
C TYR A 207 -8.83 16.23 6.48
N HIS A 208 -8.71 15.70 7.69
CA HIS A 208 -8.74 16.46 8.95
C HIS A 208 -9.94 17.41 9.10
N SER A 209 -11.01 17.15 8.36
CA SER A 209 -12.19 18.02 8.32
C SER A 209 -13.47 17.23 8.12
N ASN A 210 -14.56 17.74 8.72
CA ASN A 210 -15.88 17.15 8.53
C ASN A 210 -16.35 17.31 7.08
N ARG A 211 -16.65 16.18 6.42
CA ARG A 211 -17.19 16.19 5.06
C ARG A 211 -18.30 15.16 4.92
N ASN A 212 -19.37 15.55 4.24
CA ASN A 212 -20.44 14.65 3.82
C ASN A 212 -20.28 14.41 2.33
N LEU A 213 -20.03 13.15 1.96
CA LEU A 213 -19.61 12.73 0.63
C LEU A 213 -20.54 11.64 0.09
N ARG A 214 -20.40 11.33 -1.19
CA ARG A 214 -21.02 10.18 -1.83
C ARG A 214 -20.01 9.46 -2.70
N TYR A 215 -19.79 8.21 -2.41
CA TYR A 215 -18.88 7.32 -3.11
C TYR A 215 -19.66 6.51 -4.13
N ASP A 216 -19.68 6.96 -5.37
CA ASP A 216 -20.49 6.39 -6.46
C ASP A 216 -21.94 6.10 -6.02
N GLY A 217 -22.58 7.11 -5.42
CA GLY A 217 -23.95 7.05 -4.88
C GLY A 217 -24.04 6.64 -3.42
N ILE A 218 -23.13 5.85 -2.87
CA ILE A 218 -23.17 5.36 -1.48
C ILE A 218 -22.76 6.49 -0.52
N PRO A 219 -23.51 6.72 0.58
CA PRO A 219 -23.14 7.76 1.56
C PRO A 219 -21.80 7.53 2.21
N GLY A 220 -21.02 8.60 2.34
CA GLY A 220 -19.74 8.61 3.02
C GLY A 220 -19.56 9.83 3.91
N ILE A 221 -18.81 9.69 4.98
CA ILE A 221 -18.53 10.76 5.94
C ILE A 221 -17.07 10.73 6.34
N LEU A 222 -16.44 11.89 6.37
CA LEU A 222 -15.13 12.09 6.97
C LEU A 222 -15.27 12.92 8.22
N MET A 223 -14.51 12.58 9.24
CA MET A 223 -14.47 13.30 10.51
C MET A 223 -13.22 14.18 10.57
N ARG A 224 -13.32 15.26 11.31
CA ARG A 224 -12.16 16.06 11.67
C ARG A 224 -11.12 15.23 12.43
N SER A 225 -9.85 15.60 12.28
CA SER A 225 -8.75 15.05 13.08
C SER A 225 -8.98 15.24 14.58
N ASN A 226 -8.44 14.32 15.39
CA ASN A 226 -8.43 14.46 16.84
C ASN A 226 -7.51 15.59 17.33
N LEU A 227 -6.57 16.02 16.50
CA LEU A 227 -5.61 17.06 16.87
C LEU A 227 -6.27 18.37 17.30
N ARG A 228 -5.61 19.09 18.21
CA ARG A 228 -6.04 20.42 18.67
C ARG A 228 -6.17 21.39 17.51
N ASP A 229 -7.25 22.13 17.51
CA ASP A 229 -7.46 23.24 16.57
C ASP A 229 -6.73 24.52 17.01
N LYS A 230 -7.00 25.64 16.32
CA LYS A 230 -6.41 26.95 16.61
C LYS A 230 -6.70 27.46 18.03
N GLU A 231 -7.76 26.95 18.68
CA GLU A 231 -8.14 27.27 20.06
C GLU A 231 -7.56 26.26 21.08
N GLY A 232 -6.69 25.34 20.64
CA GLY A 232 -6.06 24.32 21.48
C GLY A 232 -7.02 23.19 21.91
N LYS A 233 -8.13 22.97 21.19
CA LYS A 233 -9.15 21.97 21.53
C LYS A 233 -9.09 20.81 20.58
N PRO A 234 -8.73 19.61 21.06
CA PRO A 234 -8.93 18.37 20.30
C PRO A 234 -10.42 18.06 20.15
N GLY A 235 -10.75 17.12 19.24
CA GLY A 235 -12.14 16.75 19.03
C GLY A 235 -12.31 15.42 18.31
N TYR A 236 -13.54 14.94 18.28
CA TYR A 236 -13.91 13.64 17.71
C TYR A 236 -15.38 13.64 17.26
N GLY A 237 -15.80 12.55 16.63
CA GLY A 237 -17.20 12.33 16.24
C GLY A 237 -17.97 11.55 17.27
N ILE A 238 -19.28 11.84 17.41
CA ILE A 238 -20.26 11.01 18.12
C ILE A 238 -21.36 10.63 17.15
N TYR A 239 -21.73 9.37 17.13
CA TYR A 239 -22.81 8.81 16.33
C TYR A 239 -23.90 8.30 17.25
N GLU A 240 -25.11 8.76 17.00
CA GLU A 240 -26.32 8.27 17.65
C GLU A 240 -27.12 7.48 16.62
N VAL A 241 -27.24 6.19 16.85
CA VAL A 241 -27.93 5.26 15.96
C VAL A 241 -29.28 4.94 16.57
N THR A 242 -30.34 5.26 15.83
CA THR A 242 -31.74 4.95 16.17
C THR A 242 -32.27 3.85 15.26
N GLN A 243 -33.54 3.52 15.38
CA GLN A 243 -34.17 2.52 14.53
C GLN A 243 -34.12 2.87 13.02
N ASP A 244 -34.12 4.15 12.66
CA ASP A 244 -34.29 4.65 11.29
C ASP A 244 -33.18 5.59 10.82
N SER A 245 -32.29 6.01 11.71
CA SER A 245 -31.32 7.06 11.39
C SER A 245 -29.99 6.93 12.14
N ILE A 246 -28.95 7.48 11.54
CA ILE A 246 -27.64 7.75 12.14
C ILE A 246 -27.50 9.27 12.21
N ARG A 247 -27.41 9.83 13.43
CA ARG A 247 -27.14 11.25 13.65
C ARG A 247 -25.67 11.43 14.02
N VAL A 248 -25.01 12.39 13.39
CA VAL A 248 -23.56 12.61 13.57
C VAL A 248 -23.31 13.97 14.18
N TYR A 249 -22.51 13.95 15.24
CA TYR A 249 -22.11 15.13 15.99
C TYR A 249 -20.60 15.28 15.99
N THR A 250 -20.13 16.54 15.94
CA THR A 250 -18.75 16.88 16.26
C THR A 250 -18.68 17.26 17.73
N GLN A 251 -17.75 16.68 18.46
CA GLN A 251 -17.44 16.97 19.85
C GLN A 251 -16.07 17.67 19.92
N ARG A 252 -16.03 18.89 20.43
CA ARG A 252 -14.77 19.54 20.86
C ARG A 252 -14.63 19.37 22.37
N ILE A 253 -13.41 19.20 22.85
CA ILE A 253 -13.16 19.02 24.28
C ILE A 253 -13.65 20.23 25.07
N GLY A 254 -14.49 19.98 26.10
CA GLY A 254 -15.08 21.01 26.95
C GLY A 254 -16.27 21.77 26.34
N GLU A 255 -16.78 21.35 25.18
CA GLU A 255 -17.96 21.94 24.54
C GLU A 255 -19.10 20.90 24.41
N PRO A 256 -20.35 21.32 24.25
CA PRO A 256 -21.44 20.39 23.94
C PRO A 256 -21.30 19.86 22.51
N PRO A 257 -21.79 18.61 22.25
CA PRO A 257 -21.76 18.04 20.91
C PRO A 257 -22.65 18.84 19.94
N LYS A 258 -22.11 19.11 18.72
CA LYS A 258 -22.82 19.85 17.68
C LYS A 258 -23.20 18.91 16.54
N LYS A 259 -24.51 18.71 16.31
CA LYS A 259 -25.02 17.94 15.17
C LYS A 259 -24.65 18.63 13.85
N TRP A 260 -24.16 17.85 12.87
CA TRP A 260 -23.83 18.38 11.55
C TRP A 260 -24.22 17.48 10.37
N ALA A 261 -24.51 16.20 10.60
CA ALA A 261 -24.98 15.30 9.57
C ALA A 261 -26.04 14.32 10.11
N ALA A 262 -26.79 13.70 9.19
CA ALA A 262 -27.68 12.57 9.49
C ALA A 262 -27.86 11.71 8.25
N PHE A 263 -27.98 10.38 8.46
CA PHE A 263 -28.18 9.37 7.41
C PHE A 263 -29.33 8.46 7.78
N SER A 264 -30.06 7.98 6.78
CA SER A 264 -31.14 7.00 6.99
C SER A 264 -30.57 5.59 7.16
N LEU A 265 -31.10 4.83 8.12
CA LEU A 265 -30.90 3.38 8.24
C LEU A 265 -31.95 2.58 7.47
N THR A 266 -32.96 3.25 6.90
CA THR A 266 -33.97 2.58 6.07
C THR A 266 -33.26 1.84 4.93
N ARG A 267 -33.67 0.58 4.74
CA ARG A 267 -33.12 -0.29 3.71
C ARG A 267 -33.12 0.42 2.35
N SER A 268 -31.95 0.51 1.72
CA SER A 268 -31.80 1.13 0.42
C SER A 268 -30.54 0.60 -0.28
N TYR A 269 -30.59 0.55 -1.60
CA TYR A 269 -29.49 0.22 -2.48
C TYR A 269 -29.19 1.43 -3.36
N TYR A 270 -27.95 1.60 -3.73
CA TYR A 270 -27.51 2.79 -4.47
C TYR A 270 -27.08 2.39 -5.86
N ASP A 271 -27.67 3.02 -6.87
CA ASP A 271 -27.25 2.86 -8.25
C ASP A 271 -25.90 3.58 -8.49
N ARG A 272 -25.17 3.10 -9.48
CA ARG A 272 -23.99 3.81 -9.97
C ARG A 272 -24.40 5.21 -10.43
N ASN A 273 -23.55 6.20 -10.20
CA ASN A 273 -23.74 7.56 -10.73
C ASN A 273 -23.18 7.72 -12.15
N GLY A 274 -22.82 6.62 -12.82
CA GLY A 274 -22.23 6.59 -14.16
C GLY A 274 -20.72 6.88 -14.21
N LYS A 275 -20.09 7.19 -13.07
CA LYS A 275 -18.65 7.51 -13.03
C LYS A 275 -17.80 6.23 -13.00
N ALA A 276 -18.18 5.23 -12.22
CA ALA A 276 -17.47 3.96 -12.11
C ALA A 276 -17.41 3.19 -13.44
N GLU A 277 -18.41 3.34 -14.31
CA GLU A 277 -18.45 2.68 -15.64
C GLU A 277 -17.32 3.14 -16.57
N LYS A 278 -16.67 4.26 -16.28
CA LYS A 278 -15.55 4.81 -17.06
C LYS A 278 -14.18 4.32 -16.58
N TYR A 279 -14.14 3.55 -15.52
CA TYR A 279 -12.90 3.06 -14.92
C TYR A 279 -12.76 1.54 -15.01
N PRO A 280 -11.55 1.04 -15.31
CA PRO A 280 -10.40 1.80 -15.84
C PRO A 280 -10.66 2.29 -17.29
N ASP A 281 -10.11 3.45 -17.64
CA ASP A 281 -10.17 3.95 -19.01
C ASP A 281 -9.03 3.33 -19.86
N PHE A 282 -9.40 2.40 -20.74
CA PHE A 282 -8.48 1.72 -21.66
C PHE A 282 -8.40 2.40 -23.06
N SER A 283 -8.84 3.63 -23.20
CA SER A 283 -8.86 4.33 -24.51
C SER A 283 -7.47 4.40 -25.15
N VAL A 284 -6.42 4.62 -24.35
CA VAL A 284 -5.03 4.66 -24.83
C VAL A 284 -4.58 3.35 -25.51
N ASN A 285 -5.13 2.20 -25.15
CA ASN A 285 -4.79 0.91 -25.77
C ASN A 285 -5.26 0.84 -27.24
N LYS A 286 -6.25 1.65 -27.62
CA LYS A 286 -6.73 1.74 -29.01
C LYS A 286 -5.79 2.57 -29.89
N GLU A 287 -5.04 3.50 -29.29
CA GLU A 287 -4.04 4.30 -30.01
C GLU A 287 -2.80 3.45 -30.35
N PHE A 288 -2.50 2.44 -29.52
CA PHE A 288 -1.35 1.55 -29.67
C PHE A 288 -1.76 0.08 -29.83
N PRO A 289 -2.51 -0.30 -30.87
CA PRO A 289 -3.14 -1.63 -31.01
C PRO A 289 -2.14 -2.78 -31.19
N LYS A 290 -0.88 -2.47 -31.48
CA LYS A 290 0.18 -3.47 -31.61
C LYS A 290 0.72 -3.96 -30.26
N VAL A 291 0.45 -3.25 -29.17
CA VAL A 291 0.84 -3.64 -27.81
C VAL A 291 -0.25 -4.55 -27.24
N LYS A 292 0.11 -5.73 -26.77
CA LYS A 292 -0.83 -6.72 -26.25
C LYS A 292 -0.29 -7.45 -25.05
N GLU A 293 -1.16 -7.73 -24.12
CA GLU A 293 -0.90 -8.71 -23.06
C GLU A 293 -0.84 -10.10 -23.71
N GLN A 294 0.33 -10.72 -23.65
CA GLN A 294 0.52 -12.09 -24.15
C GLN A 294 -0.15 -13.10 -23.22
N TRP A 295 -0.03 -12.86 -21.94
CA TRP A 295 -0.77 -13.52 -20.88
C TRP A 295 -0.81 -12.60 -19.63
N THR A 296 -1.88 -12.75 -18.85
CA THR A 296 -2.05 -12.13 -17.54
C THR A 296 -2.68 -13.14 -16.59
N VAL A 297 -2.18 -13.19 -15.36
CA VAL A 297 -2.69 -14.02 -14.27
C VAL A 297 -3.12 -13.12 -13.14
N GLN A 298 -4.33 -13.35 -12.62
CA GLN A 298 -4.83 -12.71 -11.40
C GLN A 298 -4.55 -13.63 -10.21
N THR A 299 -3.75 -13.16 -9.25
CA THR A 299 -3.35 -13.97 -8.08
C THR A 299 -4.40 -13.98 -6.96
N GLY A 300 -5.24 -12.95 -6.90
CA GLY A 300 -6.21 -12.75 -5.83
C GLY A 300 -5.62 -12.13 -4.55
N ALA A 301 -4.35 -11.73 -4.57
CA ALA A 301 -3.65 -11.03 -3.50
C ALA A 301 -2.92 -9.81 -4.04
N GLY A 302 -2.72 -8.79 -3.21
CA GLY A 302 -1.92 -7.61 -3.59
C GLY A 302 -0.46 -7.97 -3.88
N ILE A 303 0.15 -7.31 -4.87
CA ILE A 303 1.55 -7.50 -5.23
C ILE A 303 2.28 -6.16 -5.19
N TYR A 304 3.36 -6.08 -4.41
CA TYR A 304 4.15 -4.85 -4.25
C TYR A 304 5.56 -4.97 -4.84
N CYS A 305 6.03 -6.18 -5.11
CA CYS A 305 7.35 -6.45 -5.69
C CYS A 305 7.32 -6.47 -7.22
N SER A 306 8.46 -6.23 -7.83
CA SER A 306 8.70 -6.53 -9.24
C SER A 306 8.93 -8.03 -9.44
N PRO A 307 8.66 -8.59 -10.63
CA PRO A 307 8.96 -9.99 -10.90
C PRO A 307 10.47 -10.23 -10.98
N ALA A 308 10.93 -11.39 -10.48
CA ALA A 308 12.26 -11.90 -10.78
C ALA A 308 12.19 -12.94 -11.91
N VAL A 309 13.24 -13.03 -12.71
CA VAL A 309 13.30 -13.94 -13.85
C VAL A 309 14.58 -14.75 -13.81
N GLU A 310 14.46 -16.04 -14.01
CA GLU A 310 15.59 -16.91 -14.32
C GLU A 310 15.19 -17.96 -15.37
N LYS A 311 15.90 -17.95 -16.50
CA LYS A 311 15.63 -18.83 -17.65
C LYS A 311 14.17 -18.70 -18.11
N ASP A 312 13.38 -19.77 -17.98
CA ASP A 312 11.99 -19.86 -18.41
C ASP A 312 10.95 -19.62 -17.29
N LYS A 313 11.39 -19.10 -16.14
CA LYS A 313 10.55 -18.92 -14.95
C LYS A 313 10.48 -17.47 -14.48
N VAL A 314 9.33 -17.11 -13.94
CA VAL A 314 9.02 -15.83 -13.31
C VAL A 314 8.62 -16.09 -11.87
N PHE A 315 9.21 -15.36 -10.92
CA PHE A 315 8.96 -15.49 -9.49
C PHE A 315 8.38 -14.19 -8.95
N VAL A 316 7.27 -14.28 -8.21
CA VAL A 316 6.55 -13.14 -7.67
C VAL A 316 6.10 -13.44 -6.24
N GLY A 317 6.41 -12.52 -5.33
CA GLY A 317 5.90 -12.51 -3.96
C GLY A 317 4.61 -11.72 -3.83
N ASP A 318 3.75 -12.05 -2.87
CA ASP A 318 2.49 -11.37 -2.64
C ASP A 318 2.27 -10.95 -1.18
N ASP A 319 1.21 -10.21 -0.96
CA ASP A 319 0.80 -9.65 0.34
C ASP A 319 0.32 -10.72 1.35
N LEU A 320 0.00 -11.91 0.87
CA LEU A 320 -0.34 -13.06 1.73
C LEU A 320 0.90 -13.89 2.11
N GLY A 321 2.08 -13.48 1.63
CA GLY A 321 3.35 -14.17 1.91
C GLY A 321 3.61 -15.38 1.03
N CYS A 322 2.94 -15.47 -0.11
CA CYS A 322 3.17 -16.55 -1.07
C CYS A 322 4.19 -16.11 -2.12
N LEU A 323 5.29 -16.85 -2.27
CA LEU A 323 6.16 -16.77 -3.44
C LEU A 323 5.69 -17.77 -4.47
N THR A 324 5.27 -17.30 -5.64
CA THR A 324 4.77 -18.17 -6.73
C THR A 324 5.69 -18.11 -7.94
N ALA A 325 5.96 -19.28 -8.52
CA ALA A 325 6.67 -19.42 -9.78
C ALA A 325 5.70 -19.69 -10.93
N TYR A 326 5.92 -18.98 -12.04
CA TYR A 326 5.17 -19.13 -13.29
C TYR A 326 6.11 -19.45 -14.45
N THR A 327 5.58 -20.10 -15.50
CA THR A 327 6.33 -20.20 -16.76
C THR A 327 6.35 -18.85 -17.46
N LEU A 328 7.51 -18.44 -17.94
CA LEU A 328 7.67 -17.20 -18.72
C LEU A 328 6.82 -17.20 -19.99
N LYS A 329 6.68 -18.34 -20.64
CA LYS A 329 6.00 -18.48 -21.94
C LYS A 329 4.50 -18.14 -21.90
N ASN A 330 3.79 -18.56 -20.85
CA ASN A 330 2.32 -18.49 -20.82
C ASN A 330 1.70 -18.27 -19.44
N GLY A 331 2.49 -17.89 -18.44
CA GLY A 331 2.00 -17.59 -17.09
C GLY A 331 1.45 -18.80 -16.31
N LYS A 332 1.71 -20.04 -16.78
CA LYS A 332 1.24 -21.22 -16.05
C LYS A 332 1.96 -21.33 -14.70
N LYS A 333 1.18 -21.41 -13.61
CA LYS A 333 1.72 -21.67 -12.27
C LYS A 333 2.45 -23.02 -12.22
N LEU A 334 3.68 -22.98 -11.71
CA LEU A 334 4.54 -24.16 -11.53
C LEU A 334 4.47 -24.66 -10.10
N TRP A 335 4.72 -23.79 -9.15
CA TRP A 335 4.68 -24.07 -7.72
C TRP A 335 4.45 -22.79 -6.92
N SER A 336 4.16 -22.92 -5.64
CA SER A 336 4.16 -21.80 -4.70
C SER A 336 4.69 -22.25 -3.34
N PHE A 337 5.35 -21.31 -2.65
CA PHE A 337 5.87 -21.46 -1.29
C PHE A 337 5.20 -20.42 -0.39
N GLN A 338 4.76 -20.84 0.80
CA GLN A 338 4.12 -19.97 1.78
C GLN A 338 5.12 -19.60 2.87
N SER A 339 5.48 -18.31 2.98
CA SER A 339 6.16 -17.74 4.13
C SER A 339 5.15 -17.34 5.22
N GLY A 340 5.65 -16.94 6.40
CA GLY A 340 4.77 -16.62 7.53
C GLY A 340 4.02 -15.29 7.43
N LYS A 341 4.51 -14.34 6.62
CA LYS A 341 3.97 -12.99 6.45
C LYS A 341 4.23 -12.50 5.01
N ARG A 342 3.76 -11.29 4.69
CA ARG A 342 3.86 -10.68 3.35
C ARG A 342 5.27 -10.60 2.80
N ILE A 343 5.36 -10.68 1.46
CA ILE A 343 6.59 -10.49 0.68
C ILE A 343 6.45 -9.17 -0.08
N VAL A 344 7.15 -8.14 0.37
CA VAL A 344 7.11 -6.79 -0.21
C VAL A 344 8.32 -6.53 -1.10
N GLY A 345 9.51 -6.97 -0.66
CA GLY A 345 10.77 -6.81 -1.38
C GLY A 345 10.81 -7.63 -2.67
N THR A 346 11.40 -7.06 -3.72
CA THR A 346 11.58 -7.77 -5.00
C THR A 346 12.53 -8.94 -4.80
N PRO A 347 12.14 -10.18 -5.15
CA PRO A 347 13.01 -11.36 -5.13
C PRO A 347 14.11 -11.26 -6.19
N ALA A 348 15.15 -12.08 -6.06
CA ALA A 348 16.14 -12.29 -7.11
C ALA A 348 16.38 -13.78 -7.33
N ALA A 349 16.71 -14.17 -8.56
CA ALA A 349 16.96 -15.57 -8.89
C ALA A 349 18.24 -15.71 -9.72
N SER A 350 19.05 -16.68 -9.38
CA SER A 350 20.31 -17.02 -10.07
C SER A 350 20.71 -18.46 -9.77
N GLU A 351 21.35 -19.12 -10.72
CA GLU A 351 21.91 -20.49 -10.58
C GLU A 351 20.93 -21.52 -10.04
N GLY A 352 19.65 -21.39 -10.38
CA GLY A 352 18.59 -22.30 -9.94
C GLY A 352 18.08 -22.07 -8.52
N ILE A 353 18.42 -20.94 -7.91
CA ILE A 353 18.00 -20.55 -6.57
C ILE A 353 17.29 -19.20 -6.64
N VAL A 354 16.14 -19.08 -5.98
CA VAL A 354 15.43 -17.82 -5.77
C VAL A 354 15.56 -17.39 -4.31
N VAL A 355 15.97 -16.13 -4.10
CA VAL A 355 16.16 -15.52 -2.77
C VAL A 355 15.19 -14.38 -2.58
N PHE A 356 14.57 -14.30 -1.41
CA PHE A 356 13.66 -13.20 -1.04
C PHE A 356 13.60 -12.98 0.46
N GLY A 357 13.22 -11.78 0.87
CA GLY A 357 12.90 -11.42 2.25
C GLY A 357 11.40 -11.50 2.50
N SER A 358 11.01 -11.82 3.73
CA SER A 358 9.62 -11.81 4.18
C SER A 358 9.47 -10.99 5.46
N ALA A 359 8.29 -10.41 5.64
CA ALA A 359 7.95 -9.70 6.88
C ALA A 359 7.81 -10.63 8.09
N ASP A 360 7.96 -11.93 7.93
CA ASP A 360 8.07 -12.92 9.00
C ASP A 360 9.46 -13.01 9.65
N ARG A 361 10.35 -12.04 9.35
CA ARG A 361 11.71 -11.94 9.88
C ARG A 361 12.67 -13.01 9.35
N HIS A 362 12.46 -13.47 8.12
CA HIS A 362 13.36 -14.42 7.49
C HIS A 362 13.74 -14.00 6.05
N ILE A 363 14.95 -14.41 5.68
CA ILE A 363 15.42 -14.44 4.30
C ILE A 363 15.43 -15.89 3.87
N TYR A 364 14.83 -16.18 2.74
CA TYR A 364 14.66 -17.55 2.21
C TYR A 364 15.47 -17.75 0.94
N GLY A 365 16.05 -18.95 0.81
CA GLY A 365 16.58 -19.46 -0.44
C GLY A 365 15.81 -20.73 -0.83
N LEU A 366 15.16 -20.71 -1.99
CA LEU A 366 14.38 -21.82 -2.50
C LEU A 366 14.96 -22.36 -3.80
N SER A 367 14.75 -23.64 -4.08
CA SER A 367 15.00 -24.22 -5.38
C SER A 367 14.06 -23.59 -6.43
N ALA A 368 14.60 -22.95 -7.44
CA ALA A 368 13.84 -22.39 -8.56
C ALA A 368 13.10 -23.46 -9.37
N LYS A 369 13.47 -24.73 -9.22
CA LYS A 369 12.87 -25.86 -9.94
C LYS A 369 11.48 -26.21 -9.40
N ASP A 370 11.35 -26.31 -8.07
CA ASP A 370 10.19 -26.90 -7.42
C ASP A 370 9.70 -26.15 -6.17
N GLY A 371 10.38 -25.05 -5.77
CA GLY A 371 10.01 -24.24 -4.61
C GLY A 371 10.39 -24.85 -3.26
N SER A 372 11.15 -25.95 -3.22
CA SER A 372 11.63 -26.52 -1.98
C SER A 372 12.59 -25.56 -1.27
N GLN A 373 12.43 -25.40 0.04
CA GLN A 373 13.31 -24.57 0.85
C GLN A 373 14.68 -25.22 0.99
N LEU A 374 15.72 -24.53 0.51
CA LEU A 374 17.11 -24.95 0.65
C LEU A 374 17.69 -24.47 1.98
N TRP A 375 17.41 -23.23 2.33
CA TRP A 375 17.86 -22.59 3.55
C TRP A 375 16.96 -21.43 3.94
N LYS A 376 17.08 -20.98 5.19
CA LYS A 376 16.54 -19.71 5.67
C LYS A 376 17.48 -19.08 6.67
N VAL A 377 17.53 -17.75 6.69
CA VAL A 377 18.31 -16.93 7.62
C VAL A 377 17.36 -16.05 8.42
N GLU A 378 17.49 -16.08 9.74
CA GLU A 378 16.67 -15.26 10.63
C GLU A 378 17.21 -13.83 10.71
N ALA A 379 16.29 -12.86 10.78
CA ALA A 379 16.53 -11.46 11.07
C ALA A 379 15.76 -11.07 12.33
N ALA A 380 16.24 -10.05 13.06
CA ALA A 380 15.56 -9.64 14.29
C ALA A 380 14.23 -8.92 14.02
N GLU A 381 14.10 -8.27 12.87
CA GLU A 381 12.90 -7.55 12.43
C GLU A 381 12.53 -7.92 10.96
N PRO A 382 11.37 -7.51 10.45
CA PRO A 382 10.92 -7.81 9.09
C PRO A 382 11.95 -7.53 7.99
N VAL A 383 11.96 -8.38 6.97
CA VAL A 383 12.85 -8.23 5.82
C VAL A 383 12.06 -7.70 4.64
N LEU A 384 12.13 -6.39 4.42
CA LEU A 384 11.36 -5.67 3.40
C LEU A 384 12.20 -5.27 2.18
N GLY A 385 13.53 -5.37 2.29
CA GLY A 385 14.47 -5.01 1.24
C GLY A 385 14.37 -5.92 0.01
N ALA A 386 14.58 -5.32 -1.16
CA ALA A 386 14.76 -6.08 -2.39
C ALA A 386 16.14 -6.74 -2.43
N VAL A 387 16.24 -7.86 -3.13
CA VAL A 387 17.48 -8.65 -3.25
C VAL A 387 18.23 -8.29 -4.53
N THR A 388 19.55 -8.15 -4.44
CA THR A 388 20.45 -8.21 -5.61
C THR A 388 21.37 -9.42 -5.45
N ILE A 389 21.49 -10.24 -6.50
CA ILE A 389 22.42 -11.37 -6.54
C ILE A 389 23.52 -11.06 -7.55
N GLU A 390 24.78 -11.16 -7.12
CA GLU A 390 25.94 -11.11 -7.98
C GLU A 390 26.98 -12.14 -7.54
N ASN A 391 27.52 -12.90 -8.49
CA ASN A 391 28.58 -13.91 -8.24
C ASN A 391 28.28 -14.82 -7.03
N ARG A 392 27.08 -15.43 -6.99
CA ARG A 392 26.59 -16.32 -5.93
C ARG A 392 26.29 -15.64 -4.59
N ILE A 393 26.43 -14.35 -4.48
CA ILE A 393 26.19 -13.61 -3.23
C ILE A 393 24.89 -12.82 -3.37
N ALA A 394 23.97 -13.04 -2.44
CA ALA A 394 22.78 -12.20 -2.26
C ALA A 394 23.08 -11.06 -1.28
N TYR A 395 22.73 -9.85 -1.69
CA TYR A 395 22.85 -8.63 -0.89
C TYR A 395 21.46 -8.13 -0.55
N ILE A 396 21.17 -7.98 0.75
CA ILE A 396 19.83 -7.63 1.24
C ILE A 396 19.90 -6.85 2.55
N GLY A 397 19.06 -5.81 2.66
CA GLY A 397 18.82 -5.09 3.89
C GLY A 397 17.51 -5.51 4.57
N ALA A 398 17.38 -5.22 5.87
CA ALA A 398 16.20 -5.52 6.65
C ALA A 398 15.82 -4.37 7.60
N SER A 399 14.69 -4.52 8.28
CA SER A 399 14.22 -3.55 9.27
C SER A 399 14.94 -3.65 10.62
N ASP A 400 15.74 -4.69 10.82
CA ASP A 400 16.62 -4.83 11.99
C ASP A 400 17.89 -3.95 11.91
N HIS A 401 17.88 -2.97 11.02
CA HIS A 401 18.98 -2.01 10.83
C HIS A 401 20.29 -2.67 10.41
N THR A 402 20.20 -3.81 9.75
CA THR A 402 21.36 -4.53 9.25
C THR A 402 21.31 -4.75 7.74
N PHE A 403 22.47 -4.85 7.14
CA PHE A 403 22.66 -5.24 5.75
C PHE A 403 23.55 -6.47 5.67
N ARG A 404 23.18 -7.45 4.82
CA ARG A 404 23.82 -8.77 4.78
C ARG A 404 24.27 -9.15 3.39
N ALA A 405 25.39 -9.87 3.33
CA ALA A 405 25.81 -10.67 2.18
C ALA A 405 25.70 -12.14 2.52
N ILE A 406 25.03 -12.92 1.67
CA ILE A 406 24.68 -14.31 1.92
C ILE A 406 25.06 -15.16 0.70
N ASP A 407 25.77 -16.28 0.90
CA ASP A 407 26.01 -17.27 -0.16
C ASP A 407 24.69 -17.97 -0.52
N ILE A 408 24.25 -17.86 -1.78
CA ILE A 408 22.92 -18.35 -2.18
C ILE A 408 22.78 -19.87 -2.15
N HIS A 409 23.89 -20.62 -2.25
CA HIS A 409 23.83 -22.09 -2.23
C HIS A 409 23.72 -22.67 -0.83
N THR A 410 24.35 -22.00 0.15
CA THR A 410 24.47 -22.53 1.51
C THR A 410 23.63 -21.78 2.55
N GLY A 411 23.17 -20.56 2.25
CA GLY A 411 22.56 -19.66 3.23
C GLY A 411 23.55 -19.08 4.25
N LYS A 412 24.85 -19.33 4.07
CA LYS A 412 25.87 -18.81 4.98
C LYS A 412 25.96 -17.28 4.85
N VAL A 413 25.75 -16.58 5.95
CA VAL A 413 26.03 -15.14 6.05
C VAL A 413 27.55 -14.94 6.00
N ILE A 414 28.01 -14.21 4.99
CA ILE A 414 29.43 -13.93 4.76
C ILE A 414 29.86 -12.75 5.63
N TRP A 415 29.09 -11.68 5.61
CA TRP A 415 29.27 -10.53 6.48
C TRP A 415 27.94 -9.84 6.79
N VAL A 416 27.92 -9.08 7.89
CA VAL A 416 26.79 -8.24 8.34
C VAL A 416 27.32 -6.85 8.63
N TYR A 417 26.64 -5.83 8.15
CA TYR A 417 26.87 -4.44 8.53
C TYR A 417 25.71 -3.94 9.42
N THR A 418 26.04 -3.30 10.56
CA THR A 418 25.07 -2.90 11.60
C THR A 418 25.04 -1.39 11.88
N GLY A 419 25.70 -0.58 11.05
CA GLY A 419 25.83 0.87 11.24
C GLY A 419 24.64 1.71 10.78
N ILE A 420 23.49 1.11 10.49
CA ILE A 420 22.31 1.74 9.90
C ILE A 420 21.32 2.14 11.00
N LYS A 421 20.65 3.31 10.85
CA LYS A 421 19.69 3.81 11.84
C LYS A 421 18.24 3.71 11.40
N GLY A 422 17.98 3.48 10.12
CA GLY A 422 16.67 3.29 9.54
C GLY A 422 16.49 1.92 8.90
N TYR A 423 15.28 1.52 8.60
CA TYR A 423 15.04 0.29 7.85
C TYR A 423 15.41 0.42 6.37
N ILE A 424 15.59 -0.71 5.70
CA ILE A 424 16.03 -0.79 4.30
C ILE A 424 14.96 -1.44 3.46
N GLU A 425 14.51 -0.74 2.42
CA GLU A 425 13.50 -1.18 1.46
C GLU A 425 14.09 -1.32 0.05
N THR A 426 15.09 -0.51 -0.27
CA THR A 426 15.65 -0.37 -1.61
C THR A 426 16.24 -1.67 -2.16
N LYS A 427 16.37 -1.73 -3.49
CA LYS A 427 17.22 -2.72 -4.17
C LYS A 427 18.65 -2.21 -4.18
N PRO A 428 19.61 -2.92 -3.59
CA PRO A 428 20.99 -2.47 -3.54
C PRO A 428 21.65 -2.50 -4.93
N LEU A 429 22.43 -1.47 -5.22
CA LEU A 429 23.36 -1.44 -6.35
C LEU A 429 24.63 -2.21 -5.96
N VAL A 430 25.04 -3.16 -6.78
CA VAL A 430 26.31 -3.87 -6.62
C VAL A 430 27.23 -3.48 -7.78
N THR A 431 28.44 -3.05 -7.46
CA THR A 431 29.50 -2.71 -8.42
C THR A 431 30.67 -3.68 -8.30
N GLU A 432 31.77 -3.42 -8.98
CA GLU A 432 32.96 -4.27 -8.89
C GLU A 432 33.46 -4.46 -7.45
N ASP A 433 33.49 -3.37 -6.66
CA ASP A 433 34.11 -3.33 -5.32
C ASP A 433 33.12 -2.84 -4.21
N LYS A 434 31.91 -2.38 -4.55
CA LYS A 434 30.99 -1.75 -3.58
C LYS A 434 29.58 -2.32 -3.63
N VAL A 435 28.88 -2.18 -2.50
CA VAL A 435 27.43 -2.32 -2.39
C VAL A 435 26.87 -0.99 -1.90
N ILE A 436 25.91 -0.41 -2.63
CA ILE A 436 25.37 0.93 -2.38
C ILE A 436 23.85 0.84 -2.22
N PHE A 437 23.32 1.40 -1.14
CA PHE A 437 21.89 1.36 -0.84
C PHE A 437 21.45 2.56 0.02
N GLY A 438 20.21 2.96 -0.13
CA GLY A 438 19.57 3.96 0.73
C GLY A 438 18.85 3.33 1.92
N ALA A 439 18.72 4.06 3.02
CA ALA A 439 17.94 3.66 4.18
C ALA A 439 17.04 4.81 4.66
N TRP A 440 16.00 4.48 5.46
CA TRP A 440 15.04 5.45 5.98
C TRP A 440 15.59 6.24 7.19
N ASP A 441 16.88 6.58 7.15
CA ASP A 441 17.59 7.46 8.07
C ASP A 441 18.29 8.63 7.35
N ASN A 442 17.80 9.00 6.18
CA ASN A 442 18.33 10.05 5.30
C ASN A 442 19.72 9.76 4.70
N THR A 443 20.17 8.50 4.72
CA THR A 443 21.53 8.14 4.35
C THR A 443 21.54 7.19 3.15
N LEU A 444 22.44 7.47 2.20
CA LEU A 444 22.92 6.51 1.22
C LEU A 444 24.26 5.96 1.72
N TYR A 445 24.37 4.66 1.79
CA TYR A 445 25.52 3.92 2.28
C TYR A 445 26.29 3.29 1.13
N ALA A 446 27.62 3.30 1.21
CA ALA A 446 28.48 2.47 0.39
C ALA A 446 29.36 1.60 1.26
N LEU A 447 29.29 0.30 1.05
CA LEU A 447 30.07 -0.71 1.77
C LEU A 447 31.04 -1.39 0.80
N ASN A 448 32.18 -1.84 1.32
CA ASN A 448 33.08 -2.74 0.61
C ASN A 448 32.34 -4.07 0.35
N LYS A 449 32.31 -4.49 -0.90
CA LYS A 449 31.56 -5.70 -1.32
C LYS A 449 32.08 -6.99 -0.67
N THR A 450 33.39 -7.06 -0.37
CA THR A 450 34.06 -8.27 0.10
C THR A 450 33.86 -8.52 1.59
N ASP A 451 33.99 -7.45 2.41
CA ASP A 451 34.00 -7.58 3.89
C ASP A 451 32.92 -6.76 4.61
N GLY A 452 32.09 -6.02 3.86
CA GLY A 452 30.99 -5.23 4.41
C GLY A 452 31.42 -3.97 5.18
N LYS A 453 32.70 -3.57 5.15
CA LYS A 453 33.14 -2.34 5.80
C LYS A 453 32.58 -1.12 5.12
N GLU A 454 32.16 -0.13 5.93
CA GLU A 454 31.71 1.17 5.44
C GLU A 454 32.85 1.90 4.73
N LEU A 455 32.60 2.36 3.51
CA LEU A 455 33.52 3.15 2.73
C LEU A 455 33.17 4.64 2.82
N TRP A 456 31.90 4.97 2.63
CA TRP A 456 31.40 6.32 2.77
C TRP A 456 29.88 6.34 3.00
N LYS A 457 29.40 7.50 3.44
CA LYS A 457 27.99 7.86 3.58
C LYS A 457 27.69 9.16 2.88
N TRP A 458 26.51 9.27 2.31
CA TRP A 458 26.01 10.52 1.74
C TRP A 458 24.63 10.85 2.33
N THR A 459 24.35 12.14 2.51
CA THR A 459 23.04 12.65 2.95
C THR A 459 22.66 13.90 2.18
N GLY A 460 21.37 14.07 1.88
CA GLY A 460 20.80 15.26 1.23
C GLY A 460 20.67 16.49 2.13
N GLY A 461 21.09 16.41 3.39
CA GLY A 461 21.11 17.53 4.34
C GLY A 461 19.81 17.76 5.12
N LEU A 462 18.67 17.15 4.76
CA LEU A 462 17.44 17.19 5.56
C LEU A 462 17.39 16.00 6.53
N THR A 463 16.76 16.19 7.67
CA THR A 463 16.79 15.22 8.78
C THR A 463 15.48 14.45 8.99
N ARG A 464 14.38 14.86 8.32
CA ARG A 464 13.12 14.10 8.42
C ARG A 464 13.23 12.82 7.59
N MET A 465 12.82 11.70 8.16
CA MET A 465 12.80 10.37 7.52
C MET A 465 12.18 10.39 6.12
N HIS A 466 11.09 11.16 5.94
CA HIS A 466 10.39 11.30 4.65
C HIS A 466 11.24 11.83 3.48
N PHE A 467 12.43 12.35 3.74
CA PHE A 467 13.37 12.82 2.71
C PHE A 467 14.49 11.81 2.40
N SER A 468 14.41 10.61 2.93
CA SER A 468 15.41 9.57 2.74
C SER A 468 15.49 9.10 1.28
N PRO A 469 16.69 8.79 0.75
CA PRO A 469 16.88 8.14 -0.55
C PRO A 469 16.63 6.62 -0.44
N ALA A 470 15.59 6.21 0.27
CA ALA A 470 15.38 4.83 0.70
C ALA A 470 14.53 4.00 -0.28
N ALA A 471 13.68 4.62 -1.07
CA ALA A 471 12.81 3.92 -2.02
C ALA A 471 13.44 3.83 -3.44
N VAL A 472 14.39 4.70 -3.78
CA VAL A 472 15.06 4.70 -5.08
C VAL A 472 16.05 3.53 -5.19
N TRP A 473 16.16 2.93 -6.37
CA TRP A 473 17.19 1.92 -6.67
C TRP A 473 18.39 2.64 -7.29
N PRO A 474 19.50 2.84 -6.57
CA PRO A 474 20.65 3.58 -7.08
C PRO A 474 21.21 2.96 -8.36
N VAL A 475 21.72 3.79 -9.27
CA VAL A 475 22.42 3.33 -10.48
C VAL A 475 23.80 3.98 -10.57
N ALA A 476 24.75 3.35 -11.27
CA ALA A 476 26.10 3.90 -11.40
C ALA A 476 26.60 3.85 -12.84
N ALA A 477 27.25 4.93 -13.25
CA ALA A 477 27.91 5.05 -14.53
C ALA A 477 29.02 6.11 -14.47
N ASN A 478 30.09 5.93 -15.25
CA ASN A 478 31.14 6.93 -15.47
C ASN A 478 31.71 7.54 -14.17
N GLY A 479 31.99 6.66 -13.17
CA GLY A 479 32.57 7.07 -11.88
C GLY A 479 31.59 7.73 -10.91
N LYS A 480 30.30 7.75 -11.21
CA LYS A 480 29.26 8.39 -10.42
C LYS A 480 28.15 7.43 -10.05
N VAL A 481 27.56 7.64 -8.87
CA VAL A 481 26.26 7.04 -8.45
C VAL A 481 25.19 8.09 -8.64
N PHE A 482 24.06 7.69 -9.20
CA PHE A 482 22.92 8.57 -9.42
C PHE A 482 21.74 8.11 -8.58
N ILE A 483 21.10 9.06 -7.90
CA ILE A 483 19.85 8.86 -7.14
C ILE A 483 18.88 10.00 -7.38
N THR A 484 17.64 9.76 -7.08
CA THR A 484 16.60 10.76 -6.88
C THR A 484 16.01 10.61 -5.49
N ASP A 485 15.51 11.68 -4.90
CA ASP A 485 14.97 11.65 -3.55
C ASP A 485 13.69 12.51 -3.39
N PRO A 486 12.95 12.37 -2.26
CA PRO A 486 11.72 13.12 -2.01
C PRO A 486 11.90 14.64 -1.89
N GLN A 487 13.13 15.15 -1.84
CA GLN A 487 13.41 16.60 -1.96
C GLN A 487 13.21 17.11 -3.39
N ARG A 488 12.84 16.22 -4.32
CA ARG A 488 12.63 16.51 -5.75
C ARG A 488 13.92 16.79 -6.50
N ALA A 489 15.00 16.18 -6.06
CA ALA A 489 16.32 16.37 -6.62
C ALA A 489 16.83 15.10 -7.30
N MET A 490 17.60 15.28 -8.40
CA MET A 490 18.51 14.29 -8.93
C MET A 490 19.91 14.65 -8.47
N THR A 491 20.67 13.64 -8.01
CA THR A 491 22.02 13.82 -7.49
C THR A 491 22.98 12.84 -8.13
N ALA A 492 24.13 13.35 -8.59
CA ALA A 492 25.31 12.54 -8.94
C ALA A 492 26.31 12.64 -7.80
N ILE A 493 26.80 11.50 -7.37
CA ILE A 493 27.72 11.33 -6.24
C ILE A 493 28.95 10.61 -6.77
N ASP A 494 30.13 11.11 -6.46
CA ASP A 494 31.37 10.42 -6.79
C ASP A 494 31.44 9.05 -6.13
N ILE A 495 31.60 8.00 -6.92
CA ILE A 495 31.46 6.61 -6.46
C ILE A 495 32.57 6.19 -5.49
N GLN A 496 33.74 6.85 -5.54
CA GLN A 496 34.89 6.51 -4.71
C GLN A 496 34.84 7.25 -3.35
N THR A 497 34.41 8.51 -3.37
CA THR A 497 34.50 9.38 -2.19
C THR A 497 33.19 9.63 -1.47
N GLY A 498 32.04 9.39 -2.14
CA GLY A 498 30.72 9.76 -1.62
C GLY A 498 30.43 11.26 -1.68
N ASN A 499 31.30 12.07 -2.30
CA ASN A 499 31.06 13.51 -2.44
C ASN A 499 30.04 13.79 -3.54
N THR A 500 29.17 14.79 -3.31
CA THR A 500 28.25 15.27 -4.35
C THR A 500 29.07 15.90 -5.50
N VAL A 501 28.92 15.34 -6.71
CA VAL A 501 29.44 15.94 -7.94
C VAL A 501 28.51 17.06 -8.38
N TRP A 502 27.23 16.76 -8.49
CA TRP A 502 26.20 17.76 -8.72
C TRP A 502 24.85 17.33 -8.12
N ARG A 503 23.99 18.30 -7.85
CA ARG A 503 22.60 18.11 -7.39
C ARG A 503 21.71 19.14 -8.06
N THR A 504 20.63 18.70 -8.69
CA THR A 504 19.69 19.57 -9.39
C THR A 504 18.26 19.35 -8.97
N PHE A 505 17.48 20.44 -8.89
CA PHE A 505 16.05 20.46 -8.60
C PHE A 505 15.23 20.87 -9.85
N GLN A 506 15.88 21.04 -10.98
CA GLN A 506 15.29 21.62 -12.19
C GLN A 506 14.05 20.87 -12.68
N SER A 507 14.10 19.53 -12.68
CA SER A 507 13.06 18.70 -13.29
C SER A 507 12.06 18.14 -12.28
N MET A 508 12.16 18.51 -10.99
CA MET A 508 11.25 18.07 -9.93
C MET A 508 11.02 16.54 -9.93
N VAL A 509 12.09 15.77 -10.08
CA VAL A 509 12.06 14.30 -10.08
C VAL A 509 11.92 13.75 -8.66
N ARG A 510 11.43 12.50 -8.53
CA ARG A 510 11.24 11.92 -7.21
C ARG A 510 11.31 10.39 -7.25
N GLU A 511 12.16 9.82 -6.40
CA GLU A 511 12.23 8.38 -6.03
C GLU A 511 12.23 7.37 -7.20
N THR A 512 12.53 7.82 -8.43
CA THR A 512 12.59 6.97 -9.61
C THR A 512 13.83 7.27 -10.44
N ILE A 513 14.53 6.24 -10.86
CA ILE A 513 15.71 6.38 -11.68
C ILE A 513 15.85 5.16 -12.59
N GLY A 514 16.52 5.32 -13.73
CA GLY A 514 16.93 4.25 -14.62
C GLY A 514 18.22 4.60 -15.31
N LEU A 515 18.92 3.59 -15.81
CA LEU A 515 20.19 3.74 -16.51
C LEU A 515 20.05 3.15 -17.93
N SER A 516 20.63 3.82 -18.92
CA SER A 516 20.74 3.26 -20.27
C SER A 516 21.74 2.11 -20.33
N GLU A 517 21.56 1.17 -21.26
CA GLU A 517 22.48 0.04 -21.45
C GLU A 517 23.90 0.46 -21.87
N ASP A 518 24.05 1.59 -22.56
CA ASP A 518 25.37 2.16 -22.91
C ASP A 518 26.01 2.97 -21.77
N HIS A 519 25.29 3.12 -20.63
CA HIS A 519 25.72 3.85 -19.45
C HIS A 519 25.97 5.37 -19.67
N GLU A 520 25.44 5.95 -20.75
CA GLU A 520 25.62 7.37 -21.07
C GLU A 520 24.46 8.25 -20.57
N ARG A 521 23.32 7.64 -20.15
CA ARG A 521 22.09 8.35 -19.80
C ARG A 521 21.45 7.80 -18.52
N VAL A 522 20.94 8.72 -17.70
CA VAL A 522 20.03 8.39 -16.59
C VAL A 522 18.66 8.98 -16.85
N TYR A 523 17.62 8.23 -16.53
CA TYR A 523 16.23 8.58 -16.71
C TYR A 523 15.54 8.77 -15.37
N SER A 524 14.55 9.68 -15.28
CA SER A 524 13.66 9.77 -14.12
C SER A 524 12.28 10.28 -14.52
N LYS A 525 11.25 9.85 -13.79
CA LYS A 525 9.93 10.48 -13.85
C LYS A 525 9.96 11.82 -13.13
N THR A 526 9.38 12.84 -13.75
CA THR A 526 9.01 14.07 -13.04
C THR A 526 7.73 13.84 -12.25
N MET A 527 7.38 14.78 -11.38
CA MET A 527 6.10 14.72 -10.67
C MET A 527 4.89 15.04 -11.57
N ASN A 528 5.11 15.49 -12.82
CA ASN A 528 4.02 15.83 -13.74
C ASN A 528 4.36 15.38 -15.16
N ASP A 529 3.63 14.42 -15.66
CA ASP A 529 3.54 14.00 -17.06
C ASP A 529 4.80 13.54 -17.78
N SER A 530 6.02 13.82 -17.27
CA SER A 530 7.20 13.75 -18.12
C SER A 530 8.28 12.78 -17.60
N ILE A 531 9.07 12.28 -18.53
CA ILE A 531 10.37 11.64 -18.27
C ILE A 531 11.45 12.64 -18.67
N VAL A 532 12.48 12.74 -17.84
CA VAL A 532 13.70 13.50 -18.13
C VAL A 532 14.88 12.56 -18.24
N CYS A 533 15.82 12.94 -19.11
CA CYS A 533 17.06 12.23 -19.35
C CYS A 533 18.24 13.17 -19.15
N TYR A 534 19.18 12.74 -18.32
CA TYR A 534 20.43 13.47 -18.07
C TYR A 534 21.62 12.64 -18.54
N SER A 535 22.67 13.34 -18.99
CA SER A 535 23.94 12.73 -19.30
C SER A 535 24.65 12.25 -18.03
N THR A 536 25.31 11.11 -18.12
CA THR A 536 26.18 10.59 -17.05
C THR A 536 27.62 11.01 -17.22
N LEU A 537 27.98 11.58 -18.39
CA LEU A 537 29.38 11.82 -18.77
C LEU A 537 29.95 13.06 -18.08
N GLU A 538 29.15 14.12 -17.92
CA GLU A 538 29.62 15.40 -17.41
C GLU A 538 29.57 15.48 -15.87
N ASP A 539 30.39 16.38 -15.31
CA ASP A 539 30.39 16.70 -13.87
C ASP A 539 29.46 17.89 -13.51
N THR A 540 28.58 18.23 -14.44
CA THR A 540 27.46 19.19 -14.25
C THR A 540 26.17 18.57 -14.75
N PRO A 541 25.00 18.96 -14.19
CA PRO A 541 23.72 18.40 -14.64
C PRO A 541 23.40 18.88 -16.07
N ARG A 542 23.45 17.96 -17.02
CA ARG A 542 23.11 18.22 -18.41
C ARG A 542 21.89 17.40 -18.83
N GLU A 543 20.76 18.08 -18.97
CA GLU A 543 19.55 17.49 -19.53
C GLU A 543 19.74 17.28 -21.04
N LEU A 544 19.50 16.06 -21.51
CA LEU A 544 19.58 15.70 -22.93
C LEU A 544 18.21 15.85 -23.61
N TRP A 545 17.16 15.46 -22.93
CA TRP A 545 15.79 15.61 -23.37
C TRP A 545 14.79 15.50 -22.21
N ALA A 546 13.61 16.07 -22.40
CA ALA A 546 12.42 15.86 -21.59
C ALA A 546 11.26 15.46 -22.52
N SER A 547 10.48 14.46 -22.13
CA SER A 547 9.39 13.93 -22.93
C SER A 547 8.10 13.86 -22.14
N ASN A 548 7.04 14.53 -22.62
CA ASN A 548 5.73 14.43 -22.02
C ASN A 548 5.07 13.11 -22.41
N VAL A 549 4.75 12.28 -21.43
CA VAL A 549 4.07 10.98 -21.60
C VAL A 549 2.58 11.10 -21.32
N GLY A 550 2.15 12.12 -20.57
CA GLY A 550 0.76 12.38 -20.25
C GLY A 550 0.17 11.45 -19.19
N PHE A 551 0.94 11.15 -18.13
CA PHE A 551 0.48 10.30 -17.02
C PHE A 551 -0.06 11.08 -15.81
N GLY A 552 -0.08 12.42 -15.86
CA GLY A 552 -0.55 13.27 -14.78
C GLY A 552 0.43 13.40 -13.62
N TYR A 553 -0.10 13.69 -12.44
CA TYR A 553 0.69 13.77 -11.21
C TYR A 553 1.16 12.38 -10.77
N GLU A 554 2.48 12.21 -10.65
CA GLU A 554 3.11 10.92 -10.37
C GLU A 554 4.22 11.05 -9.33
N HIS A 555 4.28 10.13 -8.38
CA HIS A 555 5.34 10.09 -7.36
C HIS A 555 5.61 8.68 -6.82
N ALA A 556 5.10 7.65 -7.50
CA ALA A 556 5.32 6.27 -7.09
C ALA A 556 6.73 5.78 -7.47
N PRO A 557 7.41 5.03 -6.59
CA PRO A 557 8.77 4.54 -6.82
C PRO A 557 8.79 3.30 -7.74
N SER A 558 8.44 3.48 -9.01
CA SER A 558 8.66 2.48 -10.07
C SER A 558 9.76 2.96 -11.01
N MET A 559 10.85 2.21 -11.07
CA MET A 559 12.07 2.60 -11.77
C MET A 559 11.90 2.51 -13.29
N GLN A 560 12.74 3.24 -14.03
CA GLN A 560 12.84 3.09 -15.47
C GLN A 560 13.86 1.97 -15.77
N ALA A 561 13.61 1.22 -16.83
CA ALA A 561 14.51 0.17 -17.30
C ALA A 561 14.71 0.30 -18.81
N GLU A 562 15.95 0.24 -19.29
CA GLU A 562 16.24 0.23 -20.72
C GLU A 562 16.64 -1.17 -21.19
N LYS A 563 16.19 -1.53 -22.39
CA LYS A 563 16.59 -2.74 -23.10
C LYS A 563 16.57 -2.52 -24.62
N GLU A 564 17.69 -2.85 -25.28
CA GLU A 564 17.85 -2.67 -26.74
C GLU A 564 17.53 -1.24 -27.20
N GLY A 565 17.96 -0.22 -26.41
CA GLY A 565 17.76 1.20 -26.71
C GLY A 565 16.33 1.71 -26.48
N ILE A 566 15.44 0.90 -25.90
CA ILE A 566 14.07 1.28 -25.56
C ILE A 566 13.97 1.40 -24.04
N MET A 567 13.59 2.57 -23.54
CA MET A 567 13.32 2.85 -22.14
C MET A 567 11.87 2.55 -21.83
N PHE A 568 11.63 1.75 -20.81
CA PHE A 568 10.31 1.38 -20.30
C PHE A 568 10.07 2.00 -18.93
N GLY A 569 8.84 2.40 -18.68
CA GLY A 569 8.39 2.91 -17.39
C GLY A 569 6.95 2.52 -17.09
N SER A 570 6.57 2.69 -15.82
CA SER A 570 5.23 2.40 -15.32
C SER A 570 4.76 3.47 -14.33
N THR A 571 3.45 3.47 -14.03
CA THR A 571 2.83 4.50 -13.19
C THR A 571 1.95 3.91 -12.09
N LYS A 572 1.57 4.78 -11.15
CA LYS A 572 0.63 4.45 -10.07
C LYS A 572 -0.81 4.20 -10.56
N GLU A 573 -1.14 4.55 -11.78
CA GLU A 573 -2.47 4.38 -12.37
C GLU A 573 -2.50 3.32 -13.48
N GLY A 574 -1.59 2.35 -13.43
CA GLY A 574 -1.65 1.18 -14.31
C GLY A 574 -1.19 1.40 -15.75
N LEU A 575 -0.55 2.54 -16.06
CA LEU A 575 0.02 2.80 -17.36
C LEU A 575 1.44 2.24 -17.45
N ILE A 576 1.74 1.50 -18.52
CA ILE A 576 3.08 1.13 -18.96
C ILE A 576 3.36 1.88 -20.25
N PHE A 577 4.59 2.37 -20.42
CA PHE A 577 4.98 3.12 -21.60
C PHE A 577 6.41 2.81 -22.03
N ALA A 578 6.71 3.07 -23.31
CA ALA A 578 8.04 2.93 -23.87
C ALA A 578 8.44 4.16 -24.67
N LEU A 579 9.69 4.57 -24.49
CA LEU A 579 10.31 5.67 -25.23
C LEU A 579 11.59 5.19 -25.92
N GLU A 580 11.93 5.83 -27.02
CA GLU A 580 13.27 5.69 -27.60
C GLU A 580 14.30 6.32 -26.65
N GLY A 581 15.22 5.54 -26.13
CA GLY A 581 16.14 5.96 -25.06
C GLY A 581 17.02 7.16 -25.43
N LYS A 582 17.40 7.31 -26.70
CA LYS A 582 18.26 8.40 -27.18
C LYS A 582 17.53 9.73 -27.36
N THR A 583 16.26 9.72 -27.73
CA THR A 583 15.53 10.94 -28.14
C THR A 583 14.36 11.29 -27.24
N GLY A 584 13.90 10.35 -26.39
CA GLY A 584 12.70 10.50 -25.59
C GLY A 584 11.40 10.38 -26.39
N LYS A 585 11.43 10.02 -27.68
CA LYS A 585 10.23 9.83 -28.48
C LYS A 585 9.35 8.73 -27.87
N VAL A 586 8.09 9.05 -27.58
CA VAL A 586 7.11 8.06 -27.11
C VAL A 586 6.85 7.07 -28.25
N LEU A 587 7.11 5.79 -28.00
CA LEU A 587 6.90 4.70 -28.96
C LEU A 587 5.51 4.09 -28.81
N TRP A 588 5.09 3.86 -27.58
CA TRP A 588 3.78 3.34 -27.25
C TRP A 588 3.43 3.52 -25.77
N LYS A 589 2.13 3.39 -25.48
CA LYS A 589 1.55 3.33 -24.14
C LYS A 589 0.56 2.18 -24.07
N HIS A 590 0.40 1.57 -22.89
CA HIS A 590 -0.58 0.52 -22.65
C HIS A 590 -1.05 0.54 -21.20
N LYS A 591 -2.34 0.55 -20.99
CA LYS A 591 -2.97 0.53 -19.66
C LYS A 591 -3.39 -0.89 -19.31
N ILE A 592 -2.93 -1.38 -18.15
CA ILE A 592 -3.27 -2.71 -17.63
C ILE A 592 -4.53 -2.63 -16.75
N GLY A 593 -4.61 -1.63 -15.91
CA GLY A 593 -5.69 -1.40 -14.95
C GLY A 593 -5.64 0.03 -14.46
N ASN A 594 -6.00 0.27 -13.20
CA ASN A 594 -5.88 1.60 -12.58
C ASN A 594 -5.04 1.57 -11.30
N SER A 595 -4.37 0.47 -11.04
CA SER A 595 -3.54 0.27 -9.85
C SER A 595 -2.05 0.40 -10.17
N LEU A 596 -1.24 0.66 -9.15
CA LEU A 596 0.20 0.82 -9.29
C LEU A 596 0.84 -0.40 -9.97
N ILE A 597 1.60 -0.15 -11.04
CA ILE A 597 2.52 -1.13 -11.63
C ILE A 597 3.90 -0.95 -10.99
N SER A 598 4.45 -2.02 -10.45
CA SER A 598 5.83 -2.06 -9.94
C SER A 598 6.84 -1.84 -11.08
N THR A 599 8.13 -1.73 -10.76
CA THR A 599 9.17 -1.62 -11.80
C THR A 599 9.05 -2.77 -12.80
N VAL A 600 8.85 -2.44 -14.07
CA VAL A 600 8.73 -3.44 -15.14
C VAL A 600 10.08 -4.09 -15.44
N VAL A 601 10.07 -5.35 -15.89
CA VAL A 601 11.28 -6.11 -16.22
C VAL A 601 11.29 -6.39 -17.72
N PRO A 602 12.01 -5.59 -18.53
CA PRO A 602 12.13 -5.86 -19.96
C PRO A 602 13.00 -7.11 -20.20
N LEU A 603 12.50 -7.98 -21.08
CA LEU A 603 13.20 -9.17 -21.55
C LEU A 603 14.01 -8.86 -22.82
N ASN A 604 13.49 -7.99 -23.65
CA ASN A 604 14.08 -7.44 -24.86
C ASN A 604 13.34 -6.14 -25.24
N GLY A 605 13.63 -5.52 -26.38
CA GLY A 605 12.97 -4.30 -26.84
C GLY A 605 11.47 -4.45 -27.17
N HIS A 606 10.92 -5.66 -27.11
CA HIS A 606 9.54 -5.95 -27.51
C HIS A 606 8.71 -6.67 -26.46
N GLU A 607 9.31 -7.17 -25.40
CA GLU A 607 8.66 -7.96 -24.36
C GLU A 607 9.10 -7.50 -22.98
N LEU A 608 8.14 -7.34 -22.07
CA LEU A 608 8.40 -7.02 -20.67
C LEU A 608 7.40 -7.71 -19.74
N LEU A 609 7.85 -8.00 -18.53
CA LEU A 609 7.02 -8.48 -17.44
C LEU A 609 6.58 -7.33 -16.56
N PHE A 610 5.38 -7.44 -16.01
CA PHE A 610 4.82 -6.49 -15.05
C PHE A 610 4.11 -7.20 -13.88
N THR A 611 3.99 -6.49 -12.78
CA THR A 611 3.14 -6.83 -11.64
C THR A 611 2.37 -5.59 -11.21
N ALA A 612 1.15 -5.77 -10.71
CA ALA A 612 0.29 -4.69 -10.24
C ALA A 612 -0.20 -4.94 -8.80
N THR A 613 -0.45 -3.87 -8.06
CA THR A 613 -0.99 -3.96 -6.68
C THR A 613 -2.37 -4.62 -6.62
N SER A 614 -3.14 -4.58 -7.70
CA SER A 614 -4.39 -5.33 -7.88
C SER A 614 -4.21 -6.84 -8.12
N GLY A 615 -2.96 -7.34 -8.06
CA GLY A 615 -2.66 -8.77 -8.08
C GLY A 615 -2.42 -9.36 -9.46
N GLU A 616 -2.25 -8.55 -10.52
CA GLU A 616 -1.89 -9.02 -11.85
C GLU A 616 -0.39 -9.31 -11.95
N VAL A 617 -0.08 -10.41 -12.64
CA VAL A 617 1.24 -10.77 -13.15
C VAL A 617 1.09 -11.01 -14.65
N GLY A 618 1.88 -10.34 -15.48
CA GLY A 618 1.71 -10.49 -16.92
C GLY A 618 2.95 -10.26 -17.76
N LEU A 619 2.87 -10.70 -19.00
CA LEU A 619 3.82 -10.46 -20.08
C LEU A 619 3.18 -9.59 -21.13
N LEU A 620 3.72 -8.40 -21.34
CA LEU A 620 3.33 -7.48 -22.37
C LEU A 620 4.25 -7.66 -23.59
N LYS A 621 3.68 -7.61 -24.79
CA LYS A 621 4.44 -7.77 -26.04
C LYS A 621 3.99 -6.76 -27.10
N THR A 622 4.96 -6.20 -27.82
CA THR A 622 4.71 -5.39 -29.01
C THR A 622 4.90 -6.24 -30.27
N LYS A 623 3.93 -6.19 -31.20
CA LYS A 623 4.12 -6.78 -32.53
C LYS A 623 5.02 -5.86 -33.35
N LYS A 624 6.00 -6.46 -34.01
CA LYS A 624 6.89 -5.76 -34.96
C LYS A 624 6.14 -5.10 -36.09
#